data_69b8c5f1e6a8041962072819d7cdf272
#
_entry.id   69b8c5f1e6a8041962072819d7cdf272
#
_cell.length_a   1.000
_cell.length_b   1.000
_cell.length_c   1.000
_cell.angle_alpha   90.00
_cell.angle_beta   90.00
_cell.angle_gamma   90.00
#
_symmetry.space_group_name_H-M   'P 1'
#
loop_
_entity.id
_entity.type
_entity.pdbx_description
1 polymer ?
#
loop_
_entity_poly.entity_id
_entity_poly.type
_entity_poly.pdbx_seq_one_letter_code
_entity_poly.pdbx_strand_id
1 'polypeptide(L)'
;ATTATPSPTSSSTASATNDHNNYWGGTVTGLANVRYVGFDGTQNGGAYSWNSCGAQKQLNDAVRIFCTGGNTCEIYTHSTGGLVAAAYFGLNNPSGLSISRIQLLASAAGGSELADISTTYLSWLGIKTLGGQLDQSVSTRGARNGFNHNNAGGRTFYTTSGEGSDYWNLTSPFLPGKDDGVLANHSLCSVNSVTDVGVSCTRGSAAMSESYRCGFLWLSTCHKSYGRWTPYYTVYTGGSNHSHGDAKADYNRR
;
A
#
# COMPACT_ATOMS: atom_id res chain seq x y z
N ALA A 1 -32.81 14.98 0.74
CA ALA A 1 -31.40 14.98 1.15
C ALA A 1 -30.69 13.84 0.41
N THR A 2 -30.02 14.17 -0.66
CA THR A 2 -29.30 13.20 -1.47
C THR A 2 -27.92 13.06 -0.85
N THR A 3 -27.67 11.98 -0.16
CA THR A 3 -26.33 11.62 0.29
C THR A 3 -25.55 11.10 -0.92
N ALA A 4 -24.88 11.99 -1.61
CA ALA A 4 -23.85 11.61 -2.54
C ALA A 4 -22.62 11.23 -1.71
N THR A 5 -22.27 9.97 -1.70
CA THR A 5 -20.99 9.50 -1.13
C THR A 5 -20.02 9.35 -2.29
N PRO A 6 -19.23 10.36 -2.64
CA PRO A 6 -18.16 10.14 -3.60
C PRO A 6 -17.08 9.30 -2.92
N SER A 7 -16.81 8.14 -3.47
CA SER A 7 -15.65 7.35 -3.06
C SER A 7 -14.50 7.63 -4.02
N PRO A 8 -13.55 8.52 -3.70
CA PRO A 8 -12.36 8.65 -4.51
C PRO A 8 -11.48 7.43 -4.27
N THR A 9 -11.26 6.68 -5.31
CA THR A 9 -10.26 5.62 -5.31
C THR A 9 -8.96 6.21 -5.84
N SER A 10 -7.91 6.15 -5.04
CA SER A 10 -6.58 6.44 -5.55
C SER A 10 -5.99 5.17 -6.15
N SER A 11 -5.70 5.18 -7.42
CA SER A 11 -4.92 4.14 -8.04
C SER A 11 -3.48 4.61 -8.14
N SER A 12 -2.57 3.84 -7.61
CA SER A 12 -1.18 3.97 -7.95
C SER A 12 -0.87 3.00 -9.07
N THR A 13 -0.77 3.47 -10.27
CA THR A 13 -0.12 2.69 -11.30
C THR A 13 1.36 3.01 -11.28
N ALA A 14 2.15 2.00 -11.28
CA ALA A 14 3.56 2.05 -11.53
C ALA A 14 3.91 2.53 -12.95
N SER A 15 2.97 2.96 -13.73
CA SER A 15 3.12 3.44 -15.10
C SER A 15 2.76 4.91 -15.17
N ALA A 16 3.59 5.69 -15.83
CA ALA A 16 3.33 7.09 -16.19
C ALA A 16 2.14 7.27 -17.16
N THR A 17 1.23 6.30 -17.23
CA THR A 17 0.03 6.39 -18.05
C THR A 17 -1.11 7.01 -17.25
N ASN A 18 -1.75 8.02 -17.81
CA ASN A 18 -2.93 8.67 -17.25
C ASN A 18 -4.19 7.80 -17.25
N ASP A 19 -4.05 6.49 -17.45
CA ASP A 19 -5.17 5.57 -17.56
C ASP A 19 -5.53 4.93 -16.22
N HIS A 20 -5.99 5.76 -15.31
CA HIS A 20 -6.33 5.35 -13.96
C HIS A 20 -7.59 4.48 -13.91
N ASN A 21 -8.47 4.62 -14.87
CA ASN A 21 -9.68 3.82 -14.97
C ASN A 21 -9.36 2.37 -15.34
N ASN A 22 -8.49 2.16 -16.32
CA ASN A 22 -8.09 0.82 -16.75
C ASN A 22 -7.27 0.06 -15.69
N TYR A 23 -6.54 0.77 -14.83
CA TYR A 23 -5.84 0.11 -13.73
C TYR A 23 -6.78 -0.69 -12.82
N TRP A 24 -7.92 -0.12 -12.48
CA TRP A 24 -8.95 -0.77 -11.68
C TRP A 24 -9.82 -1.73 -12.51
N GLY A 25 -9.84 -1.56 -13.84
CA GLY A 25 -10.27 -2.51 -14.85
C GLY A 25 -11.60 -3.18 -14.62
N GLY A 26 -12.65 -2.46 -14.23
CA GLY A 26 -13.94 -3.06 -13.92
C GLY A 26 -13.97 -3.86 -12.60
N THR A 27 -12.86 -3.92 -11.87
CA THR A 27 -12.80 -4.59 -10.56
C THR A 27 -13.69 -3.89 -9.54
N VAL A 28 -13.76 -2.55 -9.60
CA VAL A 28 -14.60 -1.74 -8.72
C VAL A 28 -15.99 -1.62 -9.31
N THR A 29 -16.91 -2.40 -8.78
CA THR A 29 -18.32 -2.45 -9.23
C THR A 29 -19.27 -2.15 -8.08
N GLY A 30 -20.45 -1.61 -8.39
CA GLY A 30 -21.50 -1.37 -7.39
C GLY A 30 -21.26 -0.16 -6.48
N LEU A 31 -20.20 0.62 -6.69
CA LEU A 31 -19.99 1.89 -6.00
C LEU A 31 -20.51 3.05 -6.84
N ALA A 32 -21.27 3.94 -6.22
CA ALA A 32 -21.73 5.18 -6.84
C ALA A 32 -20.66 6.27 -6.71
N ASN A 33 -20.60 7.17 -7.69
CA ASN A 33 -19.76 8.38 -7.64
C ASN A 33 -18.25 8.12 -7.48
N VAL A 34 -17.75 7.04 -8.07
CA VAL A 34 -16.33 6.69 -8.04
C VAL A 34 -15.51 7.76 -8.79
N ARG A 35 -14.38 8.12 -8.21
CA ARG A 35 -13.37 8.97 -8.83
C ARG A 35 -12.02 8.26 -8.77
N TYR A 36 -11.38 8.16 -9.91
CA TYR A 36 -10.06 7.54 -10.02
C TYR A 36 -8.99 8.62 -9.96
N VAL A 37 -8.01 8.42 -9.08
CA VAL A 37 -6.89 9.33 -8.89
C VAL A 37 -5.61 8.58 -9.20
N GLY A 38 -4.80 9.14 -10.05
CA GLY A 38 -3.48 8.61 -10.36
C GLY A 38 -2.42 9.68 -10.28
N PHE A 39 -1.19 9.29 -10.37
CA PHE A 39 -0.05 10.18 -10.29
C PHE A 39 1.09 9.72 -11.21
N ASP A 40 1.98 10.65 -11.50
CA ASP A 40 3.22 10.38 -12.23
C ASP A 40 4.33 9.99 -11.23
N GLY A 41 4.70 8.72 -11.19
CA GLY A 41 5.75 8.20 -10.32
C GLY A 41 7.16 8.62 -10.71
N THR A 42 7.36 9.25 -11.87
CA THR A 42 8.66 9.79 -12.31
C THR A 42 8.97 11.16 -11.70
N GLN A 43 7.97 11.80 -11.10
CA GLN A 43 8.14 13.09 -10.45
C GLN A 43 9.16 13.00 -9.29
N ASN A 44 9.93 14.07 -9.12
CA ASN A 44 10.91 14.15 -8.03
C ASN A 44 10.23 13.91 -6.68
N GLY A 45 10.75 12.94 -5.93
CA GLY A 45 10.15 12.48 -4.67
C GLY A 45 9.21 11.27 -4.82
N GLY A 46 8.92 10.78 -6.04
CA GLY A 46 8.10 9.58 -6.26
C GLY A 46 6.77 9.61 -5.51
N ALA A 47 6.55 8.67 -4.58
CA ALA A 47 5.34 8.61 -3.76
C ALA A 47 5.13 9.82 -2.83
N TYR A 48 6.17 10.60 -2.55
CA TYR A 48 6.12 11.80 -1.72
C TYR A 48 6.03 13.09 -2.52
N SER A 49 5.95 13.03 -3.85
CA SER A 49 6.03 14.20 -4.72
C SER A 49 4.84 15.15 -4.57
N TRP A 50 5.16 16.46 -4.42
CA TRP A 50 4.23 17.59 -4.47
C TRP A 50 4.26 18.35 -5.81
N ASN A 51 5.01 17.88 -6.79
CA ASN A 51 5.00 18.45 -8.14
C ASN A 51 3.61 18.29 -8.79
N SER A 52 3.34 19.03 -9.85
CA SER A 52 1.99 19.17 -10.44
C SER A 52 1.25 17.86 -10.75
N CYS A 53 1.97 16.81 -11.13
CA CYS A 53 1.42 15.47 -11.35
C CYS A 53 1.85 14.48 -10.26
N GLY A 54 2.51 14.96 -9.21
CA GLY A 54 3.09 14.15 -8.16
C GLY A 54 2.05 13.53 -7.23
N ALA A 55 2.41 12.42 -6.61
CA ALA A 55 1.51 11.57 -5.86
C ALA A 55 0.77 12.27 -4.72
N GLN A 56 1.49 13.01 -3.88
CA GLN A 56 0.90 13.73 -2.75
C GLN A 56 -0.02 14.85 -3.21
N LYS A 57 0.38 15.58 -4.26
CA LYS A 57 -0.43 16.66 -4.81
C LYS A 57 -1.73 16.15 -5.41
N GLN A 58 -1.67 15.08 -6.21
CA GLN A 58 -2.86 14.50 -6.84
C GLN A 58 -3.85 13.99 -5.78
N LEU A 59 -3.36 13.30 -4.76
CA LEU A 59 -4.22 12.86 -3.66
C LEU A 59 -4.81 14.04 -2.89
N ASN A 60 -3.99 15.05 -2.54
CA ASN A 60 -4.44 16.26 -1.85
C ASN A 60 -5.56 16.97 -2.62
N ASP A 61 -5.34 17.19 -3.91
CA ASP A 61 -6.31 17.91 -4.75
C ASP A 61 -7.64 17.15 -4.84
N ALA A 62 -7.57 15.82 -5.02
CA ALA A 62 -8.77 14.99 -5.06
C ALA A 62 -9.55 15.02 -3.74
N VAL A 63 -8.90 14.80 -2.60
CA VAL A 63 -9.62 14.80 -1.31
C VAL A 63 -10.16 16.18 -0.92
N ARG A 64 -9.46 17.24 -1.32
CA ARG A 64 -9.94 18.61 -1.11
C ARG A 64 -11.17 18.94 -1.96
N ILE A 65 -11.25 18.42 -3.17
CA ILE A 65 -12.42 18.65 -4.05
C ILE A 65 -13.60 17.78 -3.61
N PHE A 66 -13.37 16.52 -3.29
CA PHE A 66 -14.45 15.53 -3.15
C PHE A 66 -14.84 15.23 -1.71
N CYS A 67 -13.96 15.45 -0.73
CA CYS A 67 -14.16 15.06 0.66
C CYS A 67 -14.38 16.26 1.60
N THR A 68 -14.94 17.35 1.09
CA THR A 68 -15.25 18.59 1.82
C THR A 68 -16.67 19.06 1.51
N GLY A 69 -17.11 20.15 2.10
CA GLY A 69 -18.37 20.80 1.76
C GLY A 69 -19.63 19.96 2.03
N GLY A 70 -19.59 19.09 3.04
CA GLY A 70 -20.68 18.18 3.38
C GLY A 70 -20.64 16.81 2.69
N ASN A 71 -19.70 16.61 1.78
CA ASN A 71 -19.46 15.30 1.14
C ASN A 71 -18.55 14.45 2.02
N THR A 72 -18.93 13.19 2.24
CA THR A 72 -18.10 12.21 2.92
C THR A 72 -17.54 11.21 1.92
N CYS A 73 -16.23 10.92 2.02
CA CYS A 73 -15.52 10.00 1.13
C CYS A 73 -15.13 8.71 1.82
N GLU A 74 -15.08 7.65 1.05
CA GLU A 74 -14.24 6.49 1.33
C GLU A 74 -13.05 6.50 0.36
N ILE A 75 -11.87 6.19 0.85
CA ILE A 75 -10.63 6.15 0.06
C ILE A 75 -10.18 4.71 -0.03
N TYR A 76 -9.98 4.24 -1.24
CA TYR A 76 -9.42 2.93 -1.54
C TYR A 76 -8.13 3.10 -2.29
N THR A 77 -7.09 2.43 -1.84
CA THR A 77 -5.78 2.46 -2.48
C THR A 77 -5.31 1.04 -2.75
N HIS A 78 -4.47 0.87 -3.75
CA HIS A 78 -3.83 -0.40 -4.03
C HIS A 78 -2.33 -0.20 -4.21
N SER A 79 -1.54 -1.18 -3.73
CA SER A 79 -0.09 -1.19 -3.96
C SER A 79 0.60 0.10 -3.45
N THR A 80 1.35 0.78 -4.30
CA THR A 80 2.04 2.05 -3.99
C THR A 80 1.08 3.16 -3.53
N GLY A 81 -0.20 3.13 -3.95
CA GLY A 81 -1.22 4.05 -3.45
C GLY A 81 -1.42 3.99 -1.94
N GLY A 82 -1.15 2.83 -1.34
CA GLY A 82 -1.16 2.68 0.11
C GLY A 82 -0.04 3.49 0.79
N LEU A 83 1.16 3.48 0.23
CA LEU A 83 2.25 4.34 0.70
C LEU A 83 1.91 5.83 0.54
N VAL A 84 1.36 6.20 -0.62
CA VAL A 84 0.96 7.59 -0.88
C VAL A 84 -0.06 8.06 0.15
N ALA A 85 -1.11 7.28 0.41
CA ALA A 85 -2.14 7.64 1.37
C ALA A 85 -1.60 7.69 2.81
N ALA A 86 -0.88 6.65 3.24
CA ALA A 86 -0.32 6.60 4.58
C ALA A 86 0.63 7.79 4.85
N ALA A 87 1.52 8.09 3.91
CA ALA A 87 2.42 9.23 3.99
C ALA A 87 1.68 10.57 3.96
N TYR A 88 0.66 10.71 3.11
CA TYR A 88 -0.12 11.95 3.01
C TYR A 88 -0.77 12.30 4.35
N PHE A 89 -1.47 11.35 4.95
CA PHE A 89 -2.13 11.60 6.24
C PHE A 89 -1.12 11.70 7.39
N GLY A 90 -0.06 10.93 7.35
CA GLY A 90 0.98 10.94 8.39
C GLY A 90 1.83 12.20 8.43
N LEU A 91 2.19 12.74 7.27
CA LEU A 91 3.05 13.92 7.16
C LEU A 91 2.27 15.23 7.23
N ASN A 92 1.08 15.28 6.60
CA ASN A 92 0.38 16.55 6.39
C ASN A 92 -0.77 16.79 7.36
N ASN A 93 -1.27 15.74 8.02
CA ASN A 93 -2.41 15.80 8.94
C ASN A 93 -3.53 16.75 8.42
N PRO A 94 -4.08 16.52 7.23
CA PRO A 94 -4.98 17.45 6.58
C PRO A 94 -6.28 17.60 7.37
N SER A 95 -6.65 18.85 7.69
CA SER A 95 -7.90 19.20 8.38
C SER A 95 -9.05 19.47 7.41
N GLY A 96 -10.27 19.45 7.92
CA GLY A 96 -11.47 19.81 7.17
C GLY A 96 -11.92 18.77 6.13
N LEU A 97 -11.38 17.55 6.18
CA LEU A 97 -11.78 16.46 5.32
C LEU A 97 -12.77 15.53 6.01
N SER A 98 -13.90 15.25 5.36
CA SER A 98 -14.86 14.24 5.79
C SER A 98 -14.57 12.91 5.11
N ILE A 99 -13.87 12.01 5.82
CA ILE A 99 -13.46 10.70 5.34
C ILE A 99 -13.96 9.67 6.34
N SER A 100 -14.84 8.79 5.89
CA SER A 100 -15.40 7.72 6.73
C SER A 100 -14.52 6.49 6.78
N ARG A 101 -13.72 6.23 5.73
CA ARG A 101 -12.87 5.04 5.64
C ARG A 101 -11.67 5.29 4.75
N ILE A 102 -10.53 4.74 5.13
CA ILE A 102 -9.33 4.63 4.29
C ILE A 102 -8.94 3.16 4.27
N GLN A 103 -9.02 2.53 3.10
CA GLN A 103 -8.69 1.12 2.92
C GLN A 103 -7.48 0.97 2.01
N LEU A 104 -6.50 0.26 2.51
CA LEU A 104 -5.22 0.00 1.86
C LEU A 104 -5.20 -1.45 1.38
N LEU A 105 -5.33 -1.65 0.08
CA LEU A 105 -5.38 -2.96 -0.57
C LEU A 105 -3.97 -3.33 -1.01
N ALA A 106 -3.43 -4.42 -0.50
CA ALA A 106 -2.05 -4.86 -0.78
C ALA A 106 -1.07 -3.66 -0.76
N SER A 107 -1.02 -2.98 0.38
CA SER A 107 -0.35 -1.68 0.51
C SER A 107 1.17 -1.78 0.55
N ALA A 108 1.84 -0.94 -0.20
CA ALA A 108 3.29 -0.75 -0.11
C ALA A 108 3.71 0.26 0.97
N ALA A 109 2.89 0.49 2.01
CA ALA A 109 3.21 1.48 3.05
C ALA A 109 4.55 1.19 3.75
N GLY A 110 4.91 -0.07 3.93
CA GLY A 110 6.21 -0.49 4.45
C GLY A 110 7.28 -0.74 3.38
N GLY A 111 7.02 -0.37 2.14
CA GLY A 111 7.93 -0.58 1.01
C GLY A 111 7.89 -2.02 0.48
N SER A 112 8.78 -2.30 -0.45
CA SER A 112 8.97 -3.63 -1.03
C SER A 112 10.44 -3.97 -1.13
N GLU A 113 10.80 -5.14 -0.67
CA GLU A 113 12.15 -5.68 -0.82
C GLU A 113 12.50 -5.90 -2.31
N LEU A 114 11.51 -6.08 -3.17
CA LEU A 114 11.75 -6.15 -4.62
C LEU A 114 12.26 -4.82 -5.18
N ALA A 115 11.84 -3.69 -4.62
CA ALA A 115 12.34 -2.38 -5.05
C ALA A 115 13.79 -2.11 -4.60
N ASP A 116 14.31 -2.90 -3.65
CA ASP A 116 15.72 -2.85 -3.23
C ASP A 116 16.63 -3.65 -4.17
N ILE A 117 16.07 -4.50 -5.04
CA ILE A 117 16.81 -5.33 -5.99
C ILE A 117 17.05 -4.53 -7.27
N SER A 118 18.18 -4.78 -7.92
CA SER A 118 18.50 -4.06 -9.15
C SER A 118 17.43 -4.24 -10.23
N THR A 119 17.13 -3.17 -10.94
CA THR A 119 16.17 -3.15 -12.05
C THR A 119 16.52 -4.20 -13.13
N THR A 120 17.80 -4.47 -13.34
CA THR A 120 18.27 -5.51 -14.28
C THR A 120 17.80 -6.89 -13.88
N TYR A 121 17.85 -7.23 -12.58
CA TYR A 121 17.41 -8.52 -12.08
C TYR A 121 15.90 -8.69 -12.18
N LEU A 122 15.14 -7.66 -11.80
CA LEU A 122 13.68 -7.66 -11.90
C LEU A 122 13.19 -7.76 -13.35
N SER A 123 13.86 -7.08 -14.28
CA SER A 123 13.51 -7.17 -15.70
C SER A 123 13.79 -8.56 -16.30
N TRP A 124 14.84 -9.23 -15.83
CA TRP A 124 15.11 -10.62 -16.23
C TRP A 124 14.02 -11.59 -15.77
N LEU A 125 13.40 -11.34 -14.61
CA LEU A 125 12.23 -12.08 -14.12
C LEU A 125 10.92 -11.67 -14.82
N GLY A 126 10.97 -10.75 -15.78
CA GLY A 126 9.76 -10.20 -16.43
C GLY A 126 8.97 -9.22 -15.57
N ILE A 127 9.51 -8.80 -14.43
CA ILE A 127 8.87 -7.84 -13.52
C ILE A 127 9.18 -6.44 -14.01
N LYS A 128 8.13 -5.67 -14.32
CA LYS A 128 8.29 -4.26 -14.68
C LYS A 128 8.65 -3.45 -13.44
N THR A 129 9.78 -2.74 -13.51
CA THR A 129 10.15 -1.77 -12.48
C THR A 129 9.23 -0.57 -12.53
N LEU A 130 9.03 0.06 -11.38
CA LEU A 130 8.16 1.24 -11.26
C LEU A 130 8.77 2.49 -11.88
N GLY A 131 10.10 2.51 -12.01
CA GLY A 131 10.89 3.59 -12.62
C GLY A 131 11.40 4.63 -11.64
N GLY A 132 12.69 4.76 -11.56
CA GLY A 132 13.46 5.86 -10.98
C GLY A 132 13.03 6.34 -9.59
N GLN A 133 12.33 7.44 -9.52
CA GLN A 133 11.93 8.10 -8.27
C GLN A 133 10.91 7.30 -7.47
N LEU A 134 10.01 6.59 -8.16
CA LEU A 134 9.02 5.76 -7.49
C LEU A 134 9.68 4.55 -6.83
N ASP A 135 10.63 3.88 -7.52
CA ASP A 135 11.38 2.76 -6.96
C ASP A 135 12.11 3.17 -5.68
N GLN A 136 12.74 4.36 -5.67
CA GLN A 136 13.41 4.88 -4.49
C GLN A 136 12.46 5.08 -3.32
N SER A 137 11.26 5.63 -3.56
CA SER A 137 10.28 5.87 -2.49
C SER A 137 9.62 4.58 -1.99
N VAL A 138 9.47 3.56 -2.84
CA VAL A 138 8.89 2.26 -2.51
C VAL A 138 9.94 1.27 -2.00
N SER A 139 11.24 1.57 -2.13
CA SER A 139 12.27 0.77 -1.47
C SER A 139 12.00 0.65 0.04
N THR A 140 12.49 -0.41 0.67
CA THR A 140 12.28 -0.57 2.12
C THR A 140 12.81 0.62 2.90
N ARG A 141 13.95 1.15 2.50
CA ARG A 141 14.55 2.32 3.13
C ARG A 141 13.72 3.59 2.89
N GLY A 142 13.26 3.80 1.66
CA GLY A 142 12.47 4.98 1.28
C GLY A 142 11.13 5.03 2.00
N ALA A 143 10.42 3.92 2.05
CA ALA A 143 9.12 3.84 2.67
C ALA A 143 9.22 3.87 4.21
N ARG A 144 10.04 3.01 4.81
CA ARG A 144 10.10 2.83 6.28
C ARG A 144 10.69 4.02 7.03
N ASN A 145 11.57 4.79 6.38
CA ASN A 145 12.16 5.99 6.96
C ASN A 145 11.51 7.29 6.46
N GLY A 146 10.58 7.22 5.50
CA GLY A 146 9.97 8.39 4.88
C GLY A 146 9.05 9.18 5.81
N PHE A 147 8.43 8.51 6.78
CA PHE A 147 7.55 9.14 7.77
C PHE A 147 7.34 8.22 8.99
N ASN A 148 6.75 8.78 10.04
CA ASN A 148 6.37 7.98 11.22
C ASN A 148 5.03 7.25 10.95
N HIS A 149 5.11 5.94 10.74
CA HIS A 149 3.94 5.10 10.41
C HIS A 149 2.92 4.98 11.56
N ASN A 150 3.25 5.36 12.78
CA ASN A 150 2.29 5.49 13.88
C ASN A 150 1.49 6.79 13.83
N ASN A 151 1.83 7.71 12.91
CA ASN A 151 1.07 8.93 12.70
C ASN A 151 0.16 8.78 11.48
N ALA A 152 -1.13 8.85 11.69
CA ALA A 152 -2.16 8.83 10.64
C ALA A 152 -3.06 10.07 10.66
N GLY A 153 -2.63 11.12 11.32
CA GLY A 153 -3.46 12.32 11.48
C GLY A 153 -4.81 12.03 12.17
N GLY A 154 -4.80 11.14 13.17
CA GLY A 154 -6.02 10.73 13.91
C GLY A 154 -6.93 9.76 13.15
N ARG A 155 -6.50 9.19 12.03
CA ARG A 155 -7.28 8.27 11.20
C ARG A 155 -6.86 6.83 11.39
N THR A 156 -7.75 5.90 11.04
CA THR A 156 -7.45 4.47 10.97
C THR A 156 -7.32 4.04 9.52
N PHE A 157 -6.28 3.26 9.23
CA PHE A 157 -6.10 2.59 7.96
C PHE A 157 -6.55 1.14 8.07
N TYR A 158 -7.48 0.75 7.21
CA TYR A 158 -7.94 -0.63 7.11
C TYR A 158 -7.16 -1.33 6.01
N THR A 159 -6.44 -2.40 6.34
CA THR A 159 -5.55 -3.09 5.41
C THR A 159 -6.10 -4.45 4.99
N THR A 160 -5.82 -4.82 3.75
CA THR A 160 -6.01 -6.19 3.25
C THR A 160 -4.69 -6.72 2.73
N SER A 161 -4.45 -8.01 2.89
CA SER A 161 -3.25 -8.71 2.42
C SER A 161 -3.60 -10.00 1.69
N GLY A 162 -2.69 -10.49 0.88
CA GLY A 162 -2.74 -11.80 0.25
C GLY A 162 -1.51 -12.63 0.60
N GLU A 163 -1.53 -13.91 0.26
CA GLU A 163 -0.42 -14.86 0.41
C GLU A 163 -0.20 -15.66 -0.88
N GLY A 164 -0.81 -15.24 -2.00
CA GLY A 164 -0.66 -15.82 -3.31
C GLY A 164 0.37 -15.07 -4.16
N SER A 165 0.64 -15.54 -5.36
CA SER A 165 1.61 -14.91 -6.24
C SER A 165 1.15 -14.94 -7.70
N ASP A 166 1.17 -13.76 -8.35
CA ASP A 166 0.99 -13.62 -9.79
C ASP A 166 2.21 -14.09 -10.59
N TYR A 167 3.34 -14.35 -9.93
CA TYR A 167 4.65 -14.65 -10.54
C TYR A 167 5.13 -16.08 -10.24
N TRP A 168 4.22 -17.04 -10.06
CA TRP A 168 4.54 -18.45 -9.76
C TRP A 168 5.56 -18.62 -8.62
N ASN A 169 5.50 -17.76 -7.61
CA ASN A 169 6.43 -17.72 -6.47
C ASN A 169 7.91 -17.44 -6.84
N LEU A 170 8.20 -16.93 -8.03
CA LEU A 170 9.57 -16.55 -8.40
C LEU A 170 10.11 -15.38 -7.60
N THR A 171 9.23 -14.55 -7.07
CA THR A 171 9.57 -13.38 -6.26
C THR A 171 9.66 -13.68 -4.76
N SER A 172 8.98 -14.72 -4.29
CA SER A 172 8.94 -15.08 -2.87
C SER A 172 10.29 -15.33 -2.21
N PRO A 173 11.34 -15.85 -2.88
CA PRO A 173 12.67 -15.94 -2.26
C PRO A 173 13.28 -14.60 -1.85
N PHE A 174 12.80 -13.49 -2.38
CA PHE A 174 13.27 -12.14 -2.12
C PHE A 174 12.35 -11.37 -1.15
N LEU A 175 11.18 -11.93 -0.85
CA LEU A 175 10.17 -11.34 0.03
C LEU A 175 10.17 -12.12 1.36
N PRO A 176 10.60 -11.50 2.47
CA PRO A 176 10.69 -12.20 3.74
C PRO A 176 9.31 -12.56 4.31
N GLY A 177 9.15 -13.80 4.74
CA GLY A 177 7.92 -14.29 5.35
C GLY A 177 6.83 -14.62 4.34
N LYS A 178 5.58 -14.38 4.70
CA LYS A 178 4.45 -14.48 3.78
C LYS A 178 4.38 -13.24 2.90
N ASP A 179 3.99 -13.44 1.64
CA ASP A 179 3.93 -12.39 0.64
C ASP A 179 2.77 -12.61 -0.34
N ASP A 180 2.43 -11.57 -1.08
CA ASP A 180 1.41 -11.60 -2.13
C ASP A 180 2.01 -11.70 -3.55
N GLY A 181 3.30 -12.00 -3.65
CA GLY A 181 4.08 -12.07 -4.88
C GLY A 181 4.77 -10.75 -5.25
N VAL A 182 4.43 -9.64 -4.61
CA VAL A 182 5.01 -8.29 -4.84
C VAL A 182 5.46 -7.64 -3.54
N LEU A 183 4.73 -7.85 -2.49
CA LEU A 183 4.94 -7.26 -1.17
C LEU A 183 4.94 -8.32 -0.09
N ALA A 184 5.90 -8.26 0.80
CA ALA A 184 5.85 -9.06 2.00
C ALA A 184 4.77 -8.55 2.97
N ASN A 185 4.12 -9.46 3.70
CA ASN A 185 2.97 -9.12 4.55
C ASN A 185 3.30 -8.07 5.64
N HIS A 186 4.53 -8.02 6.15
CA HIS A 186 4.94 -6.98 7.08
C HIS A 186 4.85 -5.58 6.47
N SER A 187 5.14 -5.44 5.18
CA SER A 187 5.05 -4.16 4.45
C SER A 187 3.60 -3.70 4.25
N LEU A 188 2.67 -4.64 4.10
CA LEU A 188 1.24 -4.33 3.95
C LEU A 188 0.64 -3.69 5.20
N CYS A 189 1.16 -4.04 6.38
CA CYS A 189 0.75 -3.47 7.66
C CYS A 189 1.57 -2.26 8.08
N SER A 190 2.52 -1.86 7.26
CA SER A 190 3.50 -0.82 7.55
C SER A 190 4.52 -1.19 8.63
N VAL A 191 5.73 -0.72 8.47
CA VAL A 191 6.85 -0.91 9.41
C VAL A 191 7.71 0.35 9.47
N ASN A 192 8.30 0.61 10.63
CA ASN A 192 9.10 1.81 10.87
C ASN A 192 10.61 1.57 10.73
N SER A 193 11.05 0.37 10.42
CA SER A 193 12.49 0.05 10.35
C SER A 193 12.80 -0.89 9.22
N VAL A 194 13.92 -0.68 8.56
CA VAL A 194 14.45 -1.60 7.54
C VAL A 194 14.84 -2.96 8.11
N THR A 195 14.98 -3.08 9.43
CA THR A 195 15.28 -4.34 10.13
C THR A 195 14.03 -5.11 10.53
N ASP A 196 12.84 -4.53 10.37
CA ASP A 196 11.57 -5.18 10.69
C ASP A 196 11.12 -6.01 9.48
N VAL A 197 11.63 -7.20 9.38
CA VAL A 197 11.40 -8.12 8.26
C VAL A 197 10.75 -9.40 8.71
N GLY A 198 10.05 -10.05 7.81
CA GLY A 198 9.53 -11.38 8.00
C GLY A 198 8.33 -11.48 8.96
N VAL A 199 7.57 -10.43 9.19
CA VAL A 199 6.35 -10.44 10.02
C VAL A 199 5.10 -10.50 9.16
N SER A 200 4.07 -11.13 9.70
CA SER A 200 2.77 -11.21 9.03
C SER A 200 1.74 -10.31 9.70
N CYS A 201 0.92 -9.68 8.88
CA CYS A 201 -0.27 -8.96 9.34
C CYS A 201 -1.26 -9.93 9.99
N THR A 202 -1.85 -9.54 11.10
CA THR A 202 -2.94 -10.30 11.71
C THR A 202 -4.26 -9.57 11.54
N ARG A 203 -5.31 -10.32 11.30
CA ARG A 203 -6.66 -9.76 11.20
C ARG A 203 -7.07 -9.12 12.52
N GLY A 204 -7.67 -7.94 12.46
CA GLY A 204 -8.19 -7.22 13.60
C GLY A 204 -7.17 -6.39 14.38
N SER A 205 -5.91 -6.47 14.05
CA SER A 205 -4.88 -5.59 14.61
C SER A 205 -3.65 -5.57 13.73
N ALA A 206 -2.88 -4.49 13.79
CA ALA A 206 -1.57 -4.42 13.19
C ALA A 206 -0.45 -4.88 14.15
N ALA A 207 -0.80 -5.55 15.23
CA ALA A 207 0.19 -6.23 16.07
C ALA A 207 0.73 -7.44 15.31
N MET A 208 2.03 -7.54 15.23
CA MET A 208 2.69 -8.54 14.42
C MET A 208 3.60 -9.41 15.27
N SER A 209 3.48 -10.71 15.05
CA SER A 209 4.44 -11.68 15.56
C SER A 209 4.72 -12.71 14.49
N GLU A 210 5.92 -13.17 14.39
CA GLU A 210 6.31 -14.15 13.39
C GLU A 210 7.26 -15.19 13.93
N SER A 211 7.09 -16.39 13.38
CA SER A 211 8.08 -17.47 13.47
C SER A 211 8.74 -17.61 12.12
N TYR A 212 10.05 -17.47 12.05
CA TYR A 212 10.79 -17.60 10.80
C TYR A 212 11.99 -18.55 10.98
N ARG A 213 12.44 -19.12 9.87
CA ARG A 213 13.63 -19.96 9.88
C ARG A 213 14.87 -19.11 10.00
N CYS A 214 15.76 -19.49 10.92
CA CYS A 214 16.99 -18.75 11.20
C CYS A 214 18.15 -19.71 11.55
N GLY A 215 19.32 -19.14 11.81
CA GLY A 215 20.52 -19.90 12.19
C GLY A 215 21.21 -20.58 10.99
N PHE A 216 22.23 -21.37 11.30
CA PHE A 216 23.00 -22.07 10.29
C PHE A 216 22.12 -23.06 9.51
N LEU A 217 22.12 -22.99 8.21
CA LEU A 217 21.29 -23.81 7.30
C LEU A 217 19.77 -23.75 7.62
N TRP A 218 19.27 -22.65 8.20
CA TRP A 218 17.84 -22.46 8.48
C TRP A 218 17.22 -23.55 9.39
N LEU A 219 18.04 -24.19 10.21
CA LEU A 219 17.62 -25.32 11.04
C LEU A 219 16.87 -24.91 12.30
N SER A 220 17.00 -23.65 12.70
CA SER A 220 16.32 -23.11 13.89
C SER A 220 15.05 -22.35 13.50
N THR A 221 14.10 -22.26 14.43
CA THR A 221 12.95 -21.39 14.34
C THR A 221 13.14 -20.24 15.33
N CYS A 222 13.17 -19.03 14.80
CA CYS A 222 13.20 -17.80 15.60
C CYS A 222 11.81 -17.19 15.67
N HIS A 223 11.57 -16.47 16.75
CA HIS A 223 10.33 -15.70 16.95
C HIS A 223 10.72 -14.24 17.10
N LYS A 224 10.02 -13.36 16.39
CA LYS A 224 10.14 -11.93 16.55
C LYS A 224 8.75 -11.34 16.77
N SER A 225 8.64 -10.53 17.82
CA SER A 225 7.41 -9.78 18.11
C SER A 225 7.67 -8.31 17.86
N TYR A 226 6.74 -7.65 17.24
CA TYR A 226 6.83 -6.24 16.87
C TYR A 226 5.77 -5.43 17.59
N GLY A 227 6.09 -4.15 17.78
CA GLY A 227 5.15 -3.21 18.33
C GLY A 227 3.90 -3.09 17.46
N ARG A 228 2.82 -2.70 18.07
CA ARG A 228 1.57 -2.43 17.39
C ARG A 228 1.69 -1.11 16.63
N TRP A 229 1.37 -1.13 15.33
CA TRP A 229 1.18 0.09 14.55
C TRP A 229 -0.28 0.52 14.71
N THR A 230 -0.51 1.43 15.63
CA THR A 230 -1.85 1.82 16.10
C THR A 230 -2.81 2.30 15.02
N PRO A 231 -2.39 3.00 13.95
CA PRO A 231 -3.34 3.45 12.94
C PRO A 231 -3.76 2.36 11.95
N TYR A 232 -3.10 1.19 11.94
CA TYR A 232 -3.37 0.13 10.97
C TYR A 232 -4.21 -0.98 11.59
N TYR A 233 -5.28 -1.34 10.88
CA TYR A 233 -6.19 -2.41 11.29
C TYR A 233 -6.41 -3.37 10.12
N THR A 234 -5.98 -4.60 10.23
CA THR A 234 -6.14 -5.60 9.18
C THR A 234 -7.54 -6.19 9.22
N VAL A 235 -8.31 -5.97 8.16
CA VAL A 235 -9.68 -6.46 8.03
C VAL A 235 -9.76 -7.80 7.32
N TYR A 236 -8.76 -8.10 6.48
CA TYR A 236 -8.73 -9.33 5.71
C TYR A 236 -7.29 -9.77 5.44
N THR A 237 -7.05 -11.06 5.64
CA THR A 237 -5.84 -11.74 5.21
C THR A 237 -6.27 -12.85 4.27
N GLY A 238 -5.93 -12.72 2.99
CA GLY A 238 -6.17 -13.76 1.99
C GLY A 238 -5.23 -14.95 2.19
N GLY A 239 -5.67 -16.12 1.73
CA GLY A 239 -4.85 -17.32 1.71
C GLY A 239 -3.89 -17.35 0.50
N SER A 240 -3.25 -18.50 0.31
CA SER A 240 -2.25 -18.75 -0.75
C SER A 240 -2.76 -18.57 -2.18
N ASN A 241 -4.07 -18.44 -2.38
CA ASN A 241 -4.68 -18.17 -3.68
C ASN A 241 -5.02 -16.69 -3.90
N HIS A 242 -4.57 -15.80 -3.03
CA HIS A 242 -4.88 -14.37 -3.10
C HIS A 242 -3.61 -13.58 -3.35
N SER A 243 -3.42 -13.20 -4.60
CA SER A 243 -2.23 -12.51 -5.07
C SER A 243 -2.33 -10.99 -4.88
N HIS A 244 -1.22 -10.29 -5.19
CA HIS A 244 -1.19 -8.84 -5.21
C HIS A 244 -2.27 -8.23 -6.13
N GLY A 245 -2.44 -8.80 -7.31
CA GLY A 245 -3.45 -8.34 -8.27
C GLY A 245 -4.88 -8.56 -7.79
N ASP A 246 -5.14 -9.69 -7.13
CA ASP A 246 -6.47 -10.04 -6.61
C ASP A 246 -6.92 -9.08 -5.51
N ALA A 247 -6.00 -8.53 -4.75
CA ALA A 247 -6.29 -7.60 -3.65
C ALA A 247 -7.09 -6.36 -4.08
N LYS A 248 -7.07 -5.99 -5.35
CA LYS A 248 -7.92 -4.91 -5.88
C LYS A 248 -9.42 -5.17 -5.68
N ALA A 249 -9.83 -6.43 -5.67
CA ALA A 249 -11.23 -6.81 -5.46
C ALA A 249 -11.67 -6.73 -3.99
N ASP A 250 -10.74 -6.51 -3.07
CA ASP A 250 -11.03 -6.48 -1.63
C ASP A 250 -11.59 -5.15 -1.12
N TYR A 251 -11.86 -4.19 -1.99
CA TYR A 251 -12.44 -2.90 -1.61
C TYR A 251 -13.76 -3.04 -0.84
N ASN A 252 -14.47 -4.14 -1.01
CA ASN A 252 -15.73 -4.47 -0.32
C ASN A 252 -15.54 -5.22 1.01
N ARG A 253 -14.29 -5.55 1.40
CA ARG A 253 -13.98 -6.18 2.69
C ARG A 253 -14.06 -5.15 3.82
N ARG A 254 -14.82 -5.45 4.86
CA ARG A 254 -15.08 -4.57 6.01
C ARG A 254 -14.92 -5.30 7.34
#